data_84c1a2a87c29cabdfe013a44d8a04f6d
#
_entry.id   84c1a2a87c29cabdfe013a44d8a04f6d
#
_cell.length_a   1.000
_cell.length_b   1.000
_cell.length_c   1.000
_cell.angle_alpha   90.00
_cell.angle_beta   90.00
_cell.angle_gamma   90.00
#
_symmetry.space_group_name_H-M   'P 1'
#
loop_
_entity.id
_entity.type
_entity.pdbx_description
1 polymer ?
#
loop_
_entity_poly.entity_id
_entity_poly.type
_entity_poly.pdbx_seq_one_letter_code
_entity_poly.pdbx_strand_id
1 'polypeptide(L)'
;MIEQGYFITNKGKLIHAENWYDECANDMEFFCEGLHIYSNNRDLCSHGQGKNISSLGSLFRCLLSENQFNIKKLAERIGDGLKDSLDAEYRNKAIKNLDDDTLKEAIYDWSEYADIPGYVFTDKSLFAENFPTYYMTISIRNYSSAGDYFYDKMPDTSEDTPDEVFWIDRKTFEEWGTPEDRRDKVFDDMRRTFEDWANGRIYGVSYQEWQEDKLCWTDEEHIGGFLGDTFYNLEKILAEALCPVEAVNNLSNANEKTGCQAFDPSLNEGVLYERARAQAELDKQPKLFTNEELTECQNSK
;
A
#
# COMPACT_ATOMS: atom_id res chain seq x y z
N MET A 1 -18.26 -1.90 4.71
CA MET A 1 -18.46 -3.35 4.42
C MET A 1 -18.51 -3.52 2.91
N ILE A 2 -17.70 -4.42 2.35
CA ILE A 2 -17.66 -4.75 0.93
C ILE A 2 -18.30 -6.12 0.73
N GLU A 3 -17.85 -7.10 1.48
CA GLU A 3 -18.28 -8.49 1.43
C GLU A 3 -18.34 -9.05 2.85
N GLN A 4 -19.28 -9.97 3.11
CA GLN A 4 -19.34 -10.70 4.37
C GLN A 4 -19.68 -12.16 4.10
N GLY A 5 -19.27 -13.06 4.97
CA GLY A 5 -19.57 -14.47 4.79
C GLY A 5 -19.09 -15.37 5.91
N TYR A 6 -19.38 -16.67 5.74
CA TYR A 6 -18.93 -17.73 6.61
C TYR A 6 -17.84 -18.53 5.92
N PHE A 7 -16.83 -18.89 6.68
CA PHE A 7 -15.65 -19.60 6.17
C PHE A 7 -15.26 -20.73 7.12
N ILE A 8 -14.66 -21.77 6.56
CA ILE A 8 -14.09 -22.87 7.31
C ILE A 8 -12.58 -22.85 7.09
N THR A 9 -11.84 -22.76 8.18
CA THR A 9 -10.37 -22.82 8.12
C THR A 9 -9.90 -24.22 7.72
N ASN A 10 -8.65 -24.33 7.28
CA ASN A 10 -8.00 -25.61 7.01
C ASN A 10 -7.88 -26.52 8.26
N LYS A 11 -8.18 -26.01 9.46
CA LYS A 11 -8.27 -26.75 10.73
C LYS A 11 -9.71 -27.11 11.11
N GLY A 12 -10.68 -26.83 10.25
CA GLY A 12 -12.11 -27.11 10.47
C GLY A 12 -12.82 -26.12 11.39
N LYS A 13 -12.21 -25.00 11.75
CA LYS A 13 -12.85 -23.97 12.56
C LYS A 13 -13.77 -23.09 11.71
N LEU A 14 -14.91 -22.73 12.24
CA LEU A 14 -15.88 -21.84 11.62
C LEU A 14 -15.55 -20.37 11.95
N ILE A 15 -15.49 -19.55 10.92
CA ILE A 15 -15.27 -18.10 11.01
C ILE A 15 -16.45 -17.38 10.34
N HIS A 16 -16.91 -16.31 10.97
CA HIS A 16 -17.69 -15.25 10.33
C HIS A 16 -16.77 -14.07 10.11
N ALA A 17 -16.77 -13.51 8.90
CA ALA A 17 -15.89 -12.41 8.57
C ALA A 17 -16.58 -11.41 7.63
N GLU A 18 -16.09 -10.17 7.68
CA GLU A 18 -16.43 -9.11 6.74
C GLU A 18 -15.17 -8.32 6.35
N ASN A 19 -15.10 -7.84 5.12
CA ASN A 19 -14.05 -6.92 4.72
C ASN A 19 -14.60 -5.49 4.56
N TRP A 20 -13.69 -4.54 4.63
CA TRP A 20 -13.98 -3.12 4.57
C TRP A 20 -12.82 -2.36 3.92
N TYR A 21 -13.10 -1.13 3.42
CA TYR A 21 -12.04 -0.23 3.01
C TYR A 21 -11.37 0.36 4.24
N ASP A 22 -10.05 0.27 4.32
CA ASP A 22 -9.27 0.82 5.43
C ASP A 22 -9.00 2.31 5.19
N GLU A 23 -9.97 3.15 5.55
CA GLU A 23 -9.87 4.60 5.44
C GLU A 23 -8.89 5.21 6.45
N CYS A 24 -8.46 4.44 7.45
CA CYS A 24 -7.54 4.89 8.49
C CYS A 24 -6.07 4.68 8.12
N ALA A 25 -5.77 3.91 7.08
CA ALA A 25 -4.41 3.67 6.60
C ALA A 25 -3.89 4.88 5.78
N ASN A 26 -3.84 6.06 6.42
CA ASN A 26 -3.42 7.30 5.78
C ASN A 26 -1.90 7.44 5.70
N ASP A 27 -1.13 6.57 6.33
CA ASP A 27 0.33 6.67 6.40
C ASP A 27 0.98 5.79 5.33
N MET A 28 1.37 6.41 4.22
CA MET A 28 2.08 5.74 3.15
C MET A 28 3.44 5.17 3.61
N GLU A 29 4.07 5.74 4.62
CA GLU A 29 5.35 5.23 5.15
C GLU A 29 5.21 3.81 5.66
N PHE A 30 4.02 3.43 6.14
CA PHE A 30 3.73 2.07 6.56
C PHE A 30 3.86 1.05 5.41
N PHE A 31 3.45 1.44 4.19
CA PHE A 31 3.46 0.54 3.03
C PHE A 31 4.75 0.61 2.21
N CYS A 32 5.44 1.74 2.25
CA CYS A 32 6.59 2.02 1.40
C CYS A 32 7.71 2.69 2.20
N GLU A 33 8.16 2.06 3.28
CA GLU A 33 9.26 2.57 4.09
C GLU A 33 10.47 2.90 3.22
N GLY A 34 11.01 4.10 3.39
CA GLY A 34 12.18 4.58 2.65
C GLY A 34 11.91 5.08 1.23
N LEU A 35 10.71 4.91 0.68
CA LEU A 35 10.32 5.52 -0.58
C LEU A 35 9.98 6.99 -0.37
N HIS A 36 10.60 7.86 -1.16
CA HIS A 36 10.29 9.27 -1.22
C HIS A 36 9.53 9.61 -2.49
N ILE A 37 8.56 10.51 -2.40
CA ILE A 37 7.71 10.88 -3.51
C ILE A 37 7.54 12.38 -3.57
N TYR A 38 7.70 12.92 -4.77
CA TYR A 38 7.12 14.20 -5.15
C TYR A 38 5.93 13.93 -6.06
N SER A 39 4.81 14.55 -5.80
CA SER A 39 3.64 14.55 -6.68
C SER A 39 3.13 15.98 -6.87
N ASN A 40 2.69 16.33 -8.07
CA ASN A 40 2.02 17.60 -8.33
C ASN A 40 0.56 17.61 -7.86
N ASN A 41 0.04 16.48 -7.37
CA ASN A 41 -1.27 16.40 -6.74
C ASN A 41 -1.20 16.83 -5.28
N ARG A 42 -2.04 17.79 -4.88
CA ARG A 42 -2.07 18.32 -3.51
C ARG A 42 -2.35 17.27 -2.44
N ASP A 43 -3.18 16.28 -2.76
CA ASP A 43 -3.61 15.24 -1.83
C ASP A 43 -2.52 14.16 -1.65
N LEU A 44 -1.58 14.09 -2.59
CA LEU A 44 -0.50 13.11 -2.61
C LEU A 44 0.88 13.75 -2.42
N CYS A 45 0.95 15.09 -2.31
CA CYS A 45 2.24 15.77 -2.26
C CYS A 45 2.96 15.54 -0.95
N SER A 46 4.25 15.32 -1.07
CA SER A 46 5.26 15.28 -0.01
C SER A 46 5.09 14.21 1.07
N HIS A 47 4.88 12.98 0.71
CA HIS A 47 5.22 11.85 1.56
C HIS A 47 6.72 11.57 1.41
N GLY A 48 7.52 12.10 2.30
CA GLY A 48 8.96 11.87 2.28
C GLY A 48 9.56 12.37 3.57
N GLN A 49 10.35 11.53 4.22
CA GLN A 49 10.95 11.82 5.50
C GLN A 49 11.73 13.15 5.47
N GLY A 50 11.17 14.15 6.16
CA GLY A 50 11.91 15.33 6.60
C GLY A 50 12.17 16.43 5.58
N LYS A 51 11.72 16.33 4.32
CA LYS A 51 11.90 17.40 3.33
C LYS A 51 10.55 17.88 2.82
N ASN A 52 10.20 19.09 3.14
CA ASN A 52 9.01 19.75 2.62
C ASN A 52 9.24 20.17 1.16
N ILE A 53 9.10 19.24 0.21
CA ILE A 53 9.32 19.45 -1.21
C ILE A 53 8.00 19.92 -1.83
N SER A 54 7.86 21.21 -2.04
CA SER A 54 6.63 21.84 -2.54
C SER A 54 6.53 21.92 -4.06
N SER A 55 7.62 21.64 -4.78
CA SER A 55 7.66 21.71 -6.26
C SER A 55 8.83 20.90 -6.82
N LEU A 56 8.77 20.54 -8.11
CA LEU A 56 9.91 19.92 -8.81
C LEU A 56 11.15 20.80 -8.77
N GLY A 57 11.00 22.11 -8.90
CA GLY A 57 12.09 23.06 -8.74
C GLY A 57 12.72 23.00 -7.35
N SER A 58 11.93 22.84 -6.29
CA SER A 58 12.48 22.68 -4.92
C SER A 58 13.18 21.35 -4.73
N LEU A 59 12.68 20.25 -5.31
CA LEU A 59 13.38 18.95 -5.33
C LEU A 59 14.72 19.08 -6.07
N PHE A 60 14.70 19.65 -7.26
CA PHE A 60 15.90 19.86 -8.07
C PHE A 60 16.94 20.71 -7.34
N ARG A 61 16.56 21.86 -6.75
CA ARG A 61 17.45 22.71 -5.98
C ARG A 61 18.01 22.01 -4.75
N CYS A 62 17.23 21.14 -4.10
CA CYS A 62 17.73 20.32 -3.01
C CYS A 62 18.88 19.42 -3.49
N LEU A 63 18.70 18.68 -4.58
CA LEU A 63 19.71 17.82 -5.17
C LEU A 63 20.95 18.64 -5.65
N LEU A 64 20.72 19.83 -6.22
CA LEU A 64 21.79 20.73 -6.64
C LEU A 64 22.61 21.22 -5.45
N SER A 65 21.97 21.59 -4.35
CA SER A 65 22.63 22.04 -3.11
C SER A 65 23.45 20.92 -2.45
N GLU A 66 23.01 19.70 -2.58
CA GLU A 66 23.71 18.50 -2.07
C GLU A 66 24.86 18.03 -3.00
N ASN A 67 25.17 18.78 -4.06
CA ASN A 67 26.19 18.48 -5.07
C ASN A 67 25.99 17.11 -5.76
N GLN A 68 24.74 16.75 -6.00
CA GLN A 68 24.41 15.46 -6.63
C GLN A 68 24.64 15.48 -8.15
N PHE A 69 24.81 16.65 -8.76
CA PHE A 69 25.00 16.81 -10.21
C PHE A 69 26.43 17.08 -10.62
N ASN A 70 26.79 16.59 -11.81
CA ASN A 70 27.94 17.10 -12.54
C ASN A 70 27.53 18.44 -13.20
N ILE A 71 27.92 19.53 -12.56
CA ILE A 71 27.48 20.88 -12.93
C ILE A 71 27.72 21.21 -14.41
N LYS A 72 28.89 20.85 -14.96
CA LYS A 72 29.22 21.13 -16.37
C LYS A 72 28.33 20.32 -17.31
N LYS A 73 28.16 19.05 -17.09
CA LYS A 73 27.31 18.21 -17.94
C LYS A 73 25.86 18.67 -17.88
N LEU A 74 25.38 19.00 -16.67
CA LEU A 74 24.02 19.51 -16.49
C LEU A 74 23.82 20.82 -17.23
N ALA A 75 24.77 21.79 -17.08
CA ALA A 75 24.76 23.06 -17.79
C ALA A 75 24.78 22.88 -19.32
N GLU A 76 25.62 21.97 -19.83
CA GLU A 76 25.68 21.66 -21.26
C GLU A 76 24.36 21.04 -21.77
N ARG A 77 23.71 20.23 -20.96
CA ARG A 77 22.42 19.60 -21.31
C ARG A 77 21.26 20.60 -21.34
N ILE A 78 21.21 21.52 -20.36
CA ILE A 78 20.24 22.63 -20.35
C ILE A 78 20.54 23.59 -21.51
N GLY A 79 21.79 23.82 -21.82
CA GLY A 79 22.23 24.55 -23.00
C GLY A 79 21.77 26.03 -23.05
N ASP A 80 21.08 26.40 -24.11
CA ASP A 80 20.64 27.78 -24.31
C ASP A 80 19.67 28.30 -23.26
N GLY A 81 18.97 27.38 -22.55
CA GLY A 81 18.06 27.74 -21.44
C GLY A 81 18.76 28.48 -20.31
N LEU A 82 20.07 28.27 -20.10
CA LEU A 82 20.82 28.97 -19.06
C LEU A 82 21.22 30.40 -19.42
N LYS A 83 21.14 30.82 -20.70
CA LYS A 83 21.63 32.13 -21.13
C LYS A 83 20.95 33.30 -20.45
N ASP A 84 19.67 33.15 -20.16
CA ASP A 84 18.89 34.20 -19.50
C ASP A 84 19.19 34.31 -18.01
N SER A 85 19.66 33.22 -17.41
CA SER A 85 20.04 33.11 -15.99
C SER A 85 21.52 33.46 -15.75
N LEU A 86 22.32 33.62 -16.82
CA LEU A 86 23.69 34.04 -16.68
C LEU A 86 23.80 35.58 -16.64
N ASP A 87 24.68 36.10 -15.82
CA ASP A 87 25.05 37.49 -15.82
C ASP A 87 25.52 37.96 -17.20
N ALA A 88 25.28 39.23 -17.51
CA ALA A 88 25.54 39.81 -18.84
C ALA A 88 26.98 39.60 -19.36
N GLU A 89 27.95 39.53 -18.46
CA GLU A 89 29.37 39.28 -18.78
C GLU A 89 29.67 37.84 -19.18
N TYR A 90 28.82 36.88 -18.81
CA TYR A 90 28.97 35.45 -19.05
C TYR A 90 28.13 34.94 -20.22
N ARG A 91 27.03 35.61 -20.58
CA ARG A 91 26.06 35.18 -21.61
C ARG A 91 26.67 34.81 -22.97
N ASN A 92 27.79 35.44 -23.33
CA ASN A 92 28.48 35.17 -24.58
C ASN A 92 29.65 34.20 -24.45
N LYS A 93 29.95 33.71 -23.24
CA LYS A 93 30.98 32.72 -23.04
C LYS A 93 30.43 31.31 -23.27
N ALA A 94 31.26 30.43 -23.81
CA ALA A 94 30.88 29.05 -23.94
C ALA A 94 30.81 28.43 -22.51
N ILE A 95 29.80 27.61 -22.25
CA ILE A 95 29.53 26.94 -20.92
C ILE A 95 30.80 26.27 -20.38
N LYS A 96 31.56 25.57 -21.26
CA LYS A 96 32.80 24.89 -20.87
C LYS A 96 33.90 25.81 -20.31
N ASN A 97 33.80 27.12 -20.54
CA ASN A 97 34.77 28.12 -20.08
C ASN A 97 34.32 28.82 -18.79
N LEU A 98 33.19 28.49 -18.24
CA LEU A 98 32.68 28.99 -16.98
C LEU A 98 33.11 28.07 -15.85
N ASP A 99 33.32 28.63 -14.67
CA ASP A 99 33.58 27.84 -13.46
C ASP A 99 32.29 27.24 -12.92
N ASP A 100 32.46 26.24 -12.06
CA ASP A 100 31.33 25.47 -11.53
C ASP A 100 30.41 26.30 -10.62
N ASP A 101 30.96 27.30 -9.91
CA ASP A 101 30.14 28.15 -9.02
C ASP A 101 29.25 29.07 -9.83
N THR A 102 29.78 29.73 -10.89
CA THR A 102 28.98 30.53 -11.83
C THR A 102 27.87 29.69 -12.51
N LEU A 103 28.22 28.48 -12.94
CA LEU A 103 27.23 27.57 -13.55
C LEU A 103 26.18 27.10 -12.54
N LYS A 104 26.57 26.82 -11.34
CA LYS A 104 25.65 26.36 -10.27
C LYS A 104 24.64 27.45 -9.93
N GLU A 105 25.07 28.71 -9.84
CA GLU A 105 24.20 29.86 -9.61
C GLU A 105 23.23 30.04 -10.77
N ALA A 106 23.70 30.00 -12.01
CA ALA A 106 22.85 30.11 -13.19
C ALA A 106 21.81 28.96 -13.29
N ILE A 107 22.21 27.72 -12.95
CA ILE A 107 21.30 26.57 -12.92
C ILE A 107 20.25 26.76 -11.83
N TYR A 108 20.65 27.29 -10.68
CA TYR A 108 19.73 27.56 -9.58
C TYR A 108 18.67 28.58 -10.01
N ASP A 109 19.10 29.72 -10.58
CA ASP A 109 18.17 30.76 -11.07
C ASP A 109 17.28 30.24 -12.19
N TRP A 110 17.84 29.49 -13.15
CA TRP A 110 17.05 28.84 -14.20
C TRP A 110 15.93 27.98 -13.62
N SER A 111 16.21 27.21 -12.57
CA SER A 111 15.24 26.30 -11.95
C SER A 111 14.06 26.98 -11.25
N GLU A 112 14.13 28.31 -11.03
CA GLU A 112 13.03 29.05 -10.42
C GLU A 112 11.88 29.31 -11.40
N TYR A 113 12.20 29.36 -12.69
CA TYR A 113 11.25 29.76 -13.73
C TYR A 113 11.03 28.69 -14.81
N ALA A 114 11.87 27.67 -14.83
CA ALA A 114 11.78 26.61 -15.83
C ALA A 114 10.89 25.43 -15.37
N ASP A 115 10.20 24.84 -16.32
CA ASP A 115 9.64 23.52 -16.17
C ASP A 115 10.81 22.52 -16.16
N ILE A 116 10.99 21.82 -15.05
CA ILE A 116 12.12 20.90 -14.88
C ILE A 116 11.86 19.63 -15.67
N PRO A 117 12.64 19.33 -16.72
CA PRO A 117 12.41 18.17 -17.56
C PRO A 117 12.78 16.86 -16.87
N GLY A 118 12.11 15.78 -17.28
CA GLY A 118 12.25 14.47 -16.66
C GLY A 118 13.67 13.89 -16.67
N TYR A 119 14.44 14.15 -17.73
CA TYR A 119 15.82 13.67 -17.83
C TYR A 119 16.72 14.14 -16.67
N VAL A 120 16.39 15.26 -16.04
CA VAL A 120 17.16 15.80 -14.91
C VAL A 120 17.17 14.81 -13.73
N PHE A 121 16.10 14.01 -13.58
CA PHE A 121 15.97 13.05 -12.48
C PHE A 121 16.45 11.65 -12.84
N THR A 122 16.59 11.31 -14.12
CA THR A 122 16.82 9.93 -14.59
C THR A 122 18.06 9.74 -15.46
N ASP A 123 18.56 10.78 -16.11
CA ASP A 123 19.81 10.65 -16.87
C ASP A 123 21.03 10.56 -15.93
N LYS A 124 21.44 9.32 -15.68
CA LYS A 124 22.58 9.02 -14.78
C LYS A 124 23.87 9.74 -15.18
N SER A 125 24.03 10.17 -16.44
CA SER A 125 25.24 10.86 -16.89
C SER A 125 25.34 12.28 -16.35
N LEU A 126 24.24 12.87 -15.91
CA LEU A 126 24.17 14.24 -15.37
C LEU A 126 24.59 14.29 -13.89
N PHE A 127 24.65 13.15 -13.22
CA PHE A 127 25.00 13.11 -11.81
C PHE A 127 26.51 13.06 -11.60
N ALA A 128 26.95 13.45 -10.40
CA ALA A 128 28.34 13.36 -10.00
C ALA A 128 28.82 11.88 -9.99
N GLU A 129 30.12 11.64 -10.21
CA GLU A 129 30.66 10.28 -10.26
C GLU A 129 30.38 9.45 -8.99
N ASN A 130 30.25 10.13 -7.85
CA ASN A 130 29.89 9.53 -6.57
C ASN A 130 28.41 9.67 -6.24
N PHE A 131 27.58 9.89 -7.25
CA PHE A 131 26.14 9.87 -7.07
C PHE A 131 25.68 8.41 -6.93
N PRO A 132 25.71 7.88 -5.75
CA PRO A 132 25.30 6.51 -5.56
C PRO A 132 23.98 6.46 -4.82
N THR A 133 23.42 7.66 -4.55
CA THR A 133 22.59 7.77 -3.36
C THR A 133 21.16 7.40 -3.66
N TYR A 134 20.69 7.61 -4.93
CA TYR A 134 19.26 7.42 -5.20
C TYR A 134 19.00 6.56 -6.42
N TYR A 135 18.02 5.68 -6.28
CA TYR A 135 17.25 5.14 -7.40
C TYR A 135 16.11 6.10 -7.65
N MET A 136 15.96 6.55 -8.89
CA MET A 136 14.90 7.48 -9.28
C MET A 136 14.10 6.93 -10.45
N THR A 137 12.81 7.20 -10.46
CA THR A 137 11.95 7.05 -11.62
C THR A 137 10.98 8.20 -11.66
N ILE A 138 10.52 8.52 -12.87
CA ILE A 138 9.54 9.55 -13.12
C ILE A 138 8.32 8.95 -13.78
N SER A 139 7.17 9.57 -13.57
CA SER A 139 5.91 9.05 -14.09
C SER A 139 5.03 10.19 -14.62
N ILE A 140 4.21 9.84 -15.60
CA ILE A 140 3.05 10.62 -15.99
C ILE A 140 1.83 10.04 -15.32
N ARG A 141 1.01 10.88 -14.73
CA ARG A 141 -0.25 10.49 -14.14
C ARG A 141 -1.32 10.44 -15.21
N ASN A 142 -1.98 9.31 -15.30
CA ASN A 142 -3.16 9.12 -16.11
C ASN A 142 -4.36 8.80 -15.23
N TYR A 143 -5.56 8.99 -15.77
CA TYR A 143 -6.81 8.65 -15.10
C TYR A 143 -7.55 7.61 -15.92
N SER A 144 -8.05 6.58 -15.25
CA SER A 144 -8.98 5.65 -15.89
C SER A 144 -10.34 6.31 -16.15
N SER A 145 -11.16 5.67 -16.94
CA SER A 145 -12.57 6.07 -17.11
C SER A 145 -13.38 5.97 -15.80
N ALA A 146 -12.88 5.21 -14.83
CA ALA A 146 -13.46 5.09 -13.48
C ALA A 146 -12.93 6.16 -12.50
N GLY A 147 -11.91 6.95 -12.91
CA GLY A 147 -11.30 7.98 -12.09
C GLY A 147 -10.05 7.54 -11.32
N ASP A 148 -9.62 6.28 -11.46
CA ASP A 148 -8.40 5.79 -10.81
C ASP A 148 -7.15 6.43 -11.39
N TYR A 149 -6.13 6.59 -10.57
CA TYR A 149 -4.82 7.03 -10.99
C TYR A 149 -4.01 5.87 -11.58
N PHE A 150 -3.29 6.17 -12.66
CA PHE A 150 -2.26 5.31 -13.23
C PHE A 150 -0.97 6.10 -13.36
N TYR A 151 0.15 5.44 -13.10
CA TYR A 151 1.47 6.02 -13.20
C TYR A 151 2.27 5.31 -14.26
N ASP A 152 2.24 5.84 -15.48
CA ASP A 152 3.08 5.34 -16.56
C ASP A 152 4.51 5.88 -16.41
N LYS A 153 5.49 4.97 -16.45
CA LYS A 153 6.90 5.36 -16.40
C LYS A 153 7.27 6.16 -17.64
N MET A 154 7.77 7.38 -17.44
CA MET A 154 8.34 8.18 -18.53
C MET A 154 9.69 7.61 -18.98
N PRO A 155 10.06 7.81 -20.27
CA PRO A 155 11.42 7.53 -20.73
C PRO A 155 12.47 8.32 -19.94
N ASP A 156 13.59 7.69 -19.62
CA ASP A 156 14.68 8.29 -18.86
C ASP A 156 15.30 9.54 -19.53
N THR A 157 15.04 9.76 -20.82
CA THR A 157 15.51 10.91 -21.59
C THR A 157 14.42 11.94 -21.86
N SER A 158 13.27 11.85 -21.20
CA SER A 158 12.12 12.70 -21.47
C SER A 158 12.42 14.19 -21.22
N GLU A 159 12.03 15.01 -22.16
CA GLU A 159 12.04 16.47 -22.03
C GLU A 159 10.76 17.00 -21.34
N ASP A 160 9.72 16.17 -21.22
CA ASP A 160 8.48 16.56 -20.56
C ASP A 160 8.67 16.67 -19.04
N THR A 161 7.86 17.52 -18.42
CA THR A 161 7.81 17.66 -16.96
C THR A 161 7.06 16.48 -16.35
N PRO A 162 7.64 15.76 -15.38
CA PRO A 162 6.96 14.65 -14.74
C PRO A 162 5.87 15.12 -13.78
N ASP A 163 4.82 14.34 -13.66
CA ASP A 163 3.79 14.53 -12.64
C ASP A 163 4.27 14.04 -11.26
N GLU A 164 5.00 12.94 -11.22
CA GLU A 164 5.58 12.35 -10.03
C GLU A 164 7.06 12.04 -10.22
N VAL A 165 7.82 12.19 -9.14
CA VAL A 165 9.19 11.70 -9.00
C VAL A 165 9.27 10.81 -7.78
N PHE A 166 9.66 9.56 -8.00
CA PHE A 166 9.89 8.58 -6.95
C PHE A 166 11.39 8.38 -6.78
N TRP A 167 11.86 8.34 -5.55
CA TRP A 167 13.25 8.01 -5.28
C TRP A 167 13.44 7.28 -3.95
N ILE A 168 14.51 6.52 -3.88
CA ILE A 168 14.92 5.79 -2.69
C ILE A 168 16.44 5.91 -2.52
N ASP A 169 16.90 6.08 -1.29
CA ASP A 169 18.33 6.09 -0.98
C ASP A 169 18.92 4.69 -1.24
N ARG A 170 20.03 4.64 -1.97
CA ARG A 170 20.74 3.39 -2.23
C ARG A 170 21.14 2.67 -0.95
N LYS A 171 21.49 3.40 0.11
CA LYS A 171 21.83 2.87 1.41
C LYS A 171 20.67 2.08 2.04
N THR A 172 19.44 2.49 1.79
CA THR A 172 18.23 1.78 2.23
C THR A 172 18.19 0.35 1.65
N PHE A 173 18.53 0.18 0.37
CA PHE A 173 18.63 -1.15 -0.22
C PHE A 173 19.76 -1.99 0.36
N GLU A 174 20.86 -1.36 0.76
CA GLU A 174 21.99 -2.02 1.41
C GLU A 174 21.61 -2.49 2.82
N GLU A 175 20.91 -1.66 3.57
CA GLU A 175 20.38 -1.98 4.90
C GLU A 175 19.34 -3.12 4.85
N TRP A 176 18.52 -3.16 3.81
CA TRP A 176 17.58 -4.26 3.59
C TRP A 176 18.24 -5.54 3.06
N GLY A 177 19.52 -5.49 2.70
CA GLY A 177 20.21 -6.61 2.09
C GLY A 177 19.70 -6.98 0.69
N THR A 178 19.07 -6.04 -0.01
CA THR A 178 18.52 -6.28 -1.35
C THR A 178 19.63 -6.43 -2.38
N PRO A 179 19.74 -7.58 -3.09
CA PRO A 179 20.71 -7.78 -4.15
C PRO A 179 20.57 -6.74 -5.25
N GLU A 180 21.67 -6.31 -5.85
CA GLU A 180 21.70 -5.22 -6.82
C GLU A 180 20.83 -5.51 -8.07
N ASP A 181 20.82 -6.76 -8.52
CA ASP A 181 20.02 -7.24 -9.65
C ASP A 181 18.50 -7.24 -9.38
N ARG A 182 18.07 -7.09 -8.14
CA ARG A 182 16.66 -7.04 -7.74
C ARG A 182 16.15 -5.65 -7.37
N ARG A 183 17.05 -4.68 -7.20
CA ARG A 183 16.70 -3.34 -6.69
C ARG A 183 15.72 -2.62 -7.60
N ASP A 184 15.91 -2.68 -8.92
CA ASP A 184 14.98 -2.06 -9.88
C ASP A 184 13.58 -2.64 -9.76
N LYS A 185 13.48 -3.97 -9.60
CA LYS A 185 12.17 -4.62 -9.43
C LYS A 185 11.51 -4.20 -8.12
N VAL A 186 12.25 -4.20 -7.01
CA VAL A 186 11.73 -3.79 -5.70
C VAL A 186 11.24 -2.34 -5.77
N PHE A 187 12.01 -1.48 -6.43
CA PHE A 187 11.62 -0.08 -6.61
C PHE A 187 10.33 0.08 -7.45
N ASP A 188 10.20 -0.68 -8.55
CA ASP A 188 8.96 -0.69 -9.36
C ASP A 188 7.77 -1.25 -8.57
N ASP A 189 7.97 -2.28 -7.74
CA ASP A 189 6.92 -2.84 -6.89
C ASP A 189 6.47 -1.80 -5.83
N MET A 190 7.40 -1.04 -5.22
CA MET A 190 7.08 0.06 -4.31
C MET A 190 6.28 1.18 -4.99
N ARG A 191 6.62 1.52 -6.23
CA ARG A 191 5.87 2.51 -7.02
C ARG A 191 4.42 2.05 -7.27
N ARG A 192 4.21 0.76 -7.56
CA ARG A 192 2.86 0.18 -7.70
C ARG A 192 2.10 0.17 -6.39
N THR A 193 2.78 -0.14 -5.30
CA THR A 193 2.22 -0.04 -3.95
C THR A 193 1.69 1.36 -3.66
N PHE A 194 2.45 2.39 -4.07
CA PHE A 194 1.98 3.76 -3.99
C PHE A 194 0.74 4.02 -4.85
N GLU A 195 0.68 3.46 -6.05
CA GLU A 195 -0.49 3.57 -6.93
C GLU A 195 -1.75 2.97 -6.28
N ASP A 196 -1.63 1.78 -5.69
CA ASP A 196 -2.74 1.15 -4.97
C ASP A 196 -3.18 1.98 -3.76
N TRP A 197 -2.22 2.54 -3.01
CA TRP A 197 -2.49 3.43 -1.89
C TRP A 197 -3.20 4.72 -2.36
N ALA A 198 -2.71 5.36 -3.42
CA ALA A 198 -3.27 6.59 -3.97
C ALA A 198 -4.71 6.40 -4.49
N ASN A 199 -5.04 5.20 -4.92
CA ASN A 199 -6.38 4.81 -5.35
C ASN A 199 -7.29 4.32 -4.20
N GLY A 200 -6.80 4.37 -2.96
CA GLY A 200 -7.56 3.90 -1.81
C GLY A 200 -7.83 2.40 -1.81
N ARG A 201 -7.01 1.60 -2.51
CA ARG A 201 -7.14 0.15 -2.58
C ARG A 201 -6.52 -0.51 -1.35
N ILE A 202 -6.99 -0.08 -0.20
CA ILE A 202 -6.55 -0.57 1.10
C ILE A 202 -7.73 -1.21 1.79
N TYR A 203 -7.54 -2.43 2.26
CA TYR A 203 -8.61 -3.25 2.81
C TYR A 203 -8.26 -3.71 4.22
N GLY A 204 -9.29 -3.92 5.01
CA GLY A 204 -9.23 -4.58 6.29
C GLY A 204 -10.22 -5.73 6.34
N VAL A 205 -10.05 -6.59 7.32
CA VAL A 205 -10.96 -7.67 7.64
C VAL A 205 -11.28 -7.67 9.12
N SER A 206 -12.56 -7.83 9.43
CA SER A 206 -13.05 -8.13 10.77
C SER A 206 -13.51 -9.57 10.78
N TYR A 207 -13.19 -10.29 11.83
CA TYR A 207 -13.62 -11.69 11.93
C TYR A 207 -13.87 -12.13 13.36
N GLN A 208 -14.71 -13.15 13.49
CA GLN A 208 -15.05 -13.84 14.73
C GLN A 208 -14.93 -15.34 14.50
N GLU A 209 -14.38 -16.09 15.48
CA GLU A 209 -14.29 -17.54 15.43
C GLU A 209 -15.34 -18.14 16.35
N TRP A 210 -16.03 -19.20 15.90
CA TRP A 210 -16.96 -19.92 16.74
C TRP A 210 -16.24 -20.80 17.78
N GLN A 211 -16.62 -20.64 19.06
CA GLN A 211 -16.12 -21.43 20.17
C GLN A 211 -17.18 -22.44 20.63
N GLU A 212 -17.01 -23.71 20.27
CA GLU A 212 -17.98 -24.76 20.58
C GLU A 212 -18.12 -25.03 22.09
N ASP A 213 -17.04 -24.94 22.84
CA ASP A 213 -17.01 -25.14 24.27
C ASP A 213 -17.79 -24.10 25.07
N LYS A 214 -17.88 -22.90 24.51
CA LYS A 214 -18.58 -21.75 25.09
C LYS A 214 -19.92 -21.44 24.44
N LEU A 215 -20.19 -22.03 23.26
CA LEU A 215 -21.37 -21.77 22.43
C LEU A 215 -21.52 -20.27 22.11
N CYS A 216 -20.43 -19.61 21.77
CA CYS A 216 -20.41 -18.20 21.41
C CYS A 216 -19.34 -17.92 20.34
N TRP A 217 -19.51 -16.81 19.67
CA TRP A 217 -18.45 -16.23 18.85
C TRP A 217 -17.38 -15.59 19.74
N THR A 218 -16.14 -15.55 19.27
CA THR A 218 -15.09 -14.74 19.92
C THR A 218 -15.45 -13.26 19.84
N ASP A 219 -14.74 -12.43 20.61
CA ASP A 219 -14.72 -11.00 20.33
C ASP A 219 -14.25 -10.78 18.89
N GLU A 220 -14.75 -9.72 18.28
CA GLU A 220 -14.40 -9.36 16.91
C GLU A 220 -12.95 -8.87 16.86
N GLU A 221 -12.17 -9.47 15.98
CA GLU A 221 -10.80 -9.07 15.70
C GLU A 221 -10.76 -8.30 14.38
N HIS A 222 -9.91 -7.25 14.34
CA HIS A 222 -9.76 -6.38 13.17
C HIS A 222 -8.30 -6.37 12.71
N ILE A 223 -8.09 -6.62 11.42
CA ILE A 223 -6.76 -6.55 10.79
C ILE A 223 -6.89 -5.69 9.54
N GLY A 224 -6.13 -4.61 9.45
CA GLY A 224 -6.11 -3.69 8.31
C GLY A 224 -4.79 -3.71 7.55
N GLY A 225 -4.67 -2.80 6.56
CA GLY A 225 -3.43 -2.58 5.83
C GLY A 225 -3.17 -3.55 4.68
N PHE A 226 -4.16 -4.26 4.17
CA PHE A 226 -4.03 -5.11 2.97
C PHE A 226 -4.17 -4.26 1.72
N LEU A 227 -3.10 -4.16 0.94
CA LEU A 227 -3.01 -3.27 -0.20
C LEU A 227 -3.13 -4.01 -1.54
N GLY A 228 -3.93 -3.46 -2.45
CA GLY A 228 -4.13 -3.94 -3.82
C GLY A 228 -5.45 -4.67 -4.05
N ASP A 229 -5.93 -4.64 -5.30
CA ASP A 229 -7.23 -5.18 -5.72
C ASP A 229 -7.48 -6.65 -5.36
N THR A 230 -6.41 -7.42 -5.16
CA THR A 230 -6.54 -8.83 -4.76
C THR A 230 -7.30 -8.98 -3.45
N PHE A 231 -7.16 -8.00 -2.54
CA PHE A 231 -7.76 -8.03 -1.21
C PHE A 231 -9.18 -7.47 -1.16
N TYR A 232 -9.76 -7.10 -2.29
CA TYR A 232 -11.20 -6.91 -2.39
C TYR A 232 -11.95 -8.22 -2.08
N ASN A 233 -11.37 -9.37 -2.38
CA ASN A 233 -11.93 -10.69 -2.14
C ASN A 233 -11.65 -11.16 -0.70
N LEU A 234 -12.71 -11.48 0.04
CA LEU A 234 -12.66 -11.84 1.46
C LEU A 234 -11.89 -13.13 1.73
N GLU A 235 -11.96 -14.16 0.86
CA GLU A 235 -11.14 -15.37 0.99
C GLU A 235 -9.65 -15.08 0.91
N LYS A 236 -9.26 -14.15 0.03
CA LYS A 236 -7.87 -13.77 -0.16
C LYS A 236 -7.31 -13.06 1.05
N ILE A 237 -8.06 -12.09 1.58
CA ILE A 237 -7.61 -11.34 2.76
C ILE A 237 -7.55 -12.25 4.00
N LEU A 238 -8.49 -13.16 4.19
CA LEU A 238 -8.47 -14.13 5.28
C LEU A 238 -7.32 -15.13 5.14
N ALA A 239 -7.01 -15.56 3.91
CA ALA A 239 -5.90 -16.46 3.68
C ALA A 239 -4.55 -15.83 4.04
N GLU A 240 -4.39 -14.52 3.80
CA GLU A 240 -3.19 -13.77 4.17
C GLU A 240 -3.16 -13.44 5.67
N ALA A 241 -4.30 -13.00 6.23
CA ALA A 241 -4.40 -12.56 7.62
C ALA A 241 -4.27 -13.71 8.62
N LEU A 242 -4.84 -14.88 8.31
CA LEU A 242 -4.98 -16.00 9.24
C LEU A 242 -4.40 -17.30 8.70
N CYS A 243 -5.08 -17.86 7.72
CA CYS A 243 -4.76 -19.13 7.09
C CYS A 243 -5.70 -19.38 5.91
N PRO A 244 -5.40 -20.34 5.01
CA PRO A 244 -6.33 -20.74 3.96
C PRO A 244 -7.71 -21.12 4.51
N VAL A 245 -8.75 -20.56 3.91
CA VAL A 245 -10.15 -20.77 4.27
C VAL A 245 -10.95 -21.25 3.05
N GLU A 246 -12.10 -21.87 3.30
CA GLU A 246 -13.10 -22.24 2.29
C GLU A 246 -14.38 -21.45 2.59
N ALA A 247 -14.87 -20.69 1.61
CA ALA A 247 -16.15 -19.99 1.73
C ALA A 247 -17.32 -20.96 1.79
N VAL A 248 -18.32 -20.62 2.59
CA VAL A 248 -19.54 -21.41 2.73
C VAL A 248 -20.74 -20.54 2.44
N ASN A 249 -21.69 -21.04 1.65
CA ASN A 249 -22.81 -20.24 1.15
C ASN A 249 -23.69 -19.62 2.26
N ASN A 250 -23.81 -20.27 3.41
CA ASN A 250 -24.54 -19.76 4.56
C ASN A 250 -24.19 -20.53 5.84
N LEU A 251 -24.62 -20.01 6.97
CA LEU A 251 -24.36 -20.60 8.28
C LEU A 251 -24.88 -22.02 8.45
N SER A 252 -26.03 -22.34 7.85
CA SER A 252 -26.60 -23.70 7.92
C SER A 252 -25.67 -24.73 7.27
N ASN A 253 -25.14 -24.42 6.10
CA ASN A 253 -24.17 -25.27 5.40
C ASN A 253 -22.83 -25.36 6.16
N ALA A 254 -22.42 -24.26 6.81
CA ALA A 254 -21.25 -24.26 7.67
C ALA A 254 -21.41 -25.17 8.87
N ASN A 255 -22.53 -25.08 9.55
CA ASN A 255 -22.87 -25.96 10.69
C ASN A 255 -22.93 -27.43 10.27
N GLU A 256 -23.52 -27.74 9.12
CA GLU A 256 -23.55 -29.11 8.60
C GLU A 256 -22.15 -29.67 8.30
N LYS A 257 -21.30 -28.86 7.66
CA LYS A 257 -19.94 -29.27 7.31
C LYS A 257 -19.03 -29.45 8.52
N THR A 258 -19.16 -28.60 9.53
CA THR A 258 -18.28 -28.59 10.72
C THR A 258 -18.84 -29.42 11.87
N GLY A 259 -20.15 -29.68 11.88
CA GLY A 259 -20.86 -30.24 13.02
C GLY A 259 -21.14 -29.22 14.14
N CYS A 260 -20.80 -27.95 13.93
CA CYS A 260 -21.05 -26.87 14.88
C CYS A 260 -22.55 -26.58 15.02
N GLN A 261 -22.90 -25.93 16.13
CA GLN A 261 -24.24 -25.37 16.35
C GLN A 261 -24.18 -23.84 16.45
N ALA A 262 -23.39 -23.23 15.59
CA ALA A 262 -23.20 -21.80 15.58
C ALA A 262 -24.48 -21.06 15.17
N PHE A 263 -24.68 -19.89 15.72
CA PHE A 263 -25.81 -19.00 15.47
C PHE A 263 -25.30 -17.73 14.74
N ASP A 264 -26.21 -17.10 14.02
CA ASP A 264 -25.90 -15.84 13.34
C ASP A 264 -25.41 -14.77 14.35
N PRO A 265 -24.18 -14.26 14.22
CA PRO A 265 -23.61 -13.29 15.16
C PRO A 265 -24.32 -11.94 15.13
N SER A 266 -25.07 -11.61 14.06
CA SER A 266 -25.84 -10.37 13.96
C SER A 266 -27.13 -10.40 14.78
N LEU A 267 -27.55 -11.59 15.24
CA LEU A 267 -28.72 -11.73 16.10
C LEU A 267 -28.31 -11.44 17.54
N ASN A 268 -29.12 -10.64 18.23
CA ASN A 268 -28.87 -10.12 19.58
C ASN A 268 -28.22 -11.15 20.55
N GLU A 269 -26.93 -11.00 20.76
CA GLU A 269 -26.03 -11.95 21.46
C GLU A 269 -26.57 -12.39 22.83
N GLY A 270 -27.20 -11.48 23.59
CA GLY A 270 -27.72 -11.78 24.91
C GLY A 270 -28.80 -12.87 24.91
N VAL A 271 -29.70 -12.84 23.92
CA VAL A 271 -30.79 -13.83 23.83
C VAL A 271 -30.28 -15.18 23.33
N LEU A 272 -29.32 -15.16 22.40
CA LEU A 272 -28.73 -16.38 21.84
C LEU A 272 -27.82 -17.06 22.86
N TYR A 273 -27.02 -16.32 23.57
CA TYR A 273 -26.16 -16.81 24.64
C TYR A 273 -26.98 -17.48 25.76
N GLU A 274 -28.08 -16.84 26.21
CA GLU A 274 -28.95 -17.42 27.22
C GLU A 274 -29.65 -18.69 26.75
N ARG A 275 -30.11 -18.74 25.47
CA ARG A 275 -30.69 -19.94 24.88
C ARG A 275 -29.68 -21.09 24.75
N ALA A 276 -28.50 -20.79 24.22
CA ALA A 276 -27.42 -21.80 24.10
C ALA A 276 -26.99 -22.33 25.44
N ARG A 277 -26.85 -21.47 26.45
CA ARG A 277 -26.52 -21.86 27.81
C ARG A 277 -27.61 -22.72 28.44
N ALA A 278 -28.89 -22.34 28.27
CA ALA A 278 -30.01 -23.11 28.76
C ALA A 278 -30.09 -24.51 28.09
N GLN A 279 -29.81 -24.57 26.77
CA GLN A 279 -29.75 -25.85 26.04
C GLN A 279 -28.59 -26.72 26.52
N ALA A 280 -27.41 -26.16 26.69
CA ALA A 280 -26.24 -26.90 27.21
C ALA A 280 -26.45 -27.38 28.63
N GLU A 281 -27.18 -26.68 29.48
CA GLU A 281 -27.57 -27.13 30.81
C GLU A 281 -28.59 -28.28 30.77
N LEU A 282 -29.54 -28.22 29.83
CA LEU A 282 -30.52 -29.30 29.57
C LEU A 282 -29.82 -30.58 29.07
N ASP A 283 -28.84 -30.45 28.19
CA ASP A 283 -28.07 -31.57 27.63
C ASP A 283 -27.14 -32.23 28.67
N LYS A 284 -26.75 -31.50 29.70
CA LYS A 284 -25.98 -32.04 30.86
C LYS A 284 -26.83 -32.74 31.91
N GLN A 285 -28.15 -32.51 31.90
CA GLN A 285 -29.03 -33.25 32.79
C GLN A 285 -29.07 -34.73 32.39
N PRO A 286 -28.88 -35.66 33.31
CA PRO A 286 -29.02 -37.07 32.98
C PRO A 286 -30.42 -37.28 32.44
N LYS A 287 -30.51 -37.82 31.22
CA LYS A 287 -31.80 -38.17 30.61
C LYS A 287 -32.48 -39.15 31.58
N LEU A 288 -33.53 -38.68 32.20
CA LEU A 288 -34.30 -39.46 33.18
C LEU A 288 -34.84 -40.77 32.60
N PHE A 289 -34.95 -40.84 31.27
CA PHE A 289 -35.33 -42.06 30.55
C PHE A 289 -34.52 -42.16 29.25
N THR A 290 -34.02 -43.34 28.94
CA THR A 290 -33.47 -43.63 27.62
C THR A 290 -34.62 -43.78 26.60
N ASN A 291 -34.31 -43.60 25.32
CA ASN A 291 -35.34 -43.81 24.28
C ASN A 291 -35.91 -45.22 24.26
N GLU A 292 -35.21 -46.22 24.81
CA GLU A 292 -35.66 -47.58 24.97
C GLU A 292 -36.75 -47.68 26.06
N GLU A 293 -36.55 -47.04 27.21
CA GLU A 293 -37.50 -47.00 28.32
C GLU A 293 -38.80 -46.26 27.94
N LEU A 294 -38.72 -45.21 27.10
CA LEU A 294 -39.90 -44.51 26.57
C LEU A 294 -40.70 -45.40 25.60
N THR A 295 -40.03 -46.29 24.85
CA THR A 295 -40.67 -47.20 23.90
C THR A 295 -41.33 -48.35 24.63
N GLU A 296 -40.74 -48.83 25.72
CA GLU A 296 -41.38 -49.87 26.58
C GLU A 296 -42.62 -49.35 27.30
N CYS A 297 -42.62 -48.10 27.78
CA CYS A 297 -43.83 -47.49 28.38
C CYS A 297 -44.96 -47.26 27.40
N GLN A 298 -44.69 -47.12 26.12
CA GLN A 298 -45.72 -46.94 25.06
C GLN A 298 -46.32 -48.30 24.61
N ASN A 299 -45.55 -49.37 24.72
CA ASN A 299 -45.97 -50.73 24.32
C ASN A 299 -46.68 -51.54 25.44
N SER A 300 -46.74 -50.97 26.65
CA SER A 300 -47.39 -51.61 27.82
C SER A 300 -48.79 -51.08 28.13
N LYS A 301 -49.43 -50.42 27.17
CA LYS A 301 -50.84 -50.05 27.17
C LYS A 301 -51.54 -50.78 26.01
#